data_67f4e0bbe068638812bcb3a85c1bfa12
#
_entry.id   67f4e0bbe068638812bcb3a85c1bfa12
#
_cell.length_a   1.000
_cell.length_b   1.000
_cell.length_c   1.000
_cell.angle_alpha   90.00
_cell.angle_beta   90.00
_cell.angle_gamma   90.00
#
_symmetry.space_group_name_H-M   'P 1'
#
loop_
_entity.id
_entity.type
_entity.pdbx_description
1 polymer ?
#
loop_
_entity_poly.entity_id
_entity_poly.type
_entity_poly.pdbx_seq_one_letter_code
_entity_poly.pdbx_strand_id
1 'polypeptide(L)'
;MATAKKITIHDVALAAGVSVSTVSLVLSGKGRISTATGERVNAAIEELGFVRNRQASALRGGQSGVIGLIVRDLSAPFYAELTAGLTEALEAQGRMVFLLHGGKDGEQLAQRFSLLLNQGVDGVVIAGAAGSSDDLRRMAEEKGIPVIFASRASYLDDVDTVRPDNMQAAQLLT
;
A
#
# COMPACT_ATOMS: atom_id res chain seq x y z
N MET A 1 12.34 -31.96 -8.87
CA MET A 1 11.06 -31.41 -8.39
C MET A 1 10.38 -30.74 -9.58
N ALA A 2 9.23 -31.24 -10.03
CA ALA A 2 8.49 -30.60 -11.11
C ALA A 2 7.94 -29.25 -10.60
N THR A 3 8.29 -28.16 -11.26
CA THR A 3 7.71 -26.84 -11.00
C THR A 3 6.22 -26.90 -11.31
N ALA A 4 5.37 -26.81 -10.29
CA ALA A 4 3.93 -26.72 -10.49
C ALA A 4 3.63 -25.55 -11.44
N LYS A 5 2.88 -25.81 -12.50
CA LYS A 5 2.48 -24.78 -13.47
C LYS A 5 1.71 -23.70 -12.74
N LYS A 6 2.22 -22.46 -12.77
CA LYS A 6 1.56 -21.32 -12.13
C LYS A 6 0.25 -21.01 -12.84
N ILE A 7 -0.87 -21.12 -12.13
CA ILE A 7 -2.20 -20.76 -12.66
C ILE A 7 -2.23 -19.27 -13.00
N THR A 8 -2.78 -18.95 -14.16
CA THR A 8 -2.85 -17.61 -14.71
C THR A 8 -4.28 -17.10 -14.81
N ILE A 9 -4.45 -15.80 -15.04
CA ILE A 9 -5.79 -15.21 -15.30
C ILE A 9 -6.45 -15.80 -16.55
N HIS A 10 -5.67 -16.30 -17.50
CA HIS A 10 -6.17 -17.00 -18.70
C HIS A 10 -6.81 -18.34 -18.35
N ASP A 11 -6.20 -19.09 -17.44
CA ASP A 11 -6.75 -20.37 -16.97
C ASP A 11 -8.09 -20.15 -16.24
N VAL A 12 -8.18 -19.11 -15.41
CA VAL A 12 -9.44 -18.72 -14.75
C VAL A 12 -10.51 -18.30 -15.78
N ALA A 13 -10.16 -17.51 -16.78
CA ALA A 13 -11.08 -17.08 -17.81
C ALA A 13 -11.64 -18.26 -18.60
N LEU A 14 -10.78 -19.24 -18.93
CA LEU A 14 -11.18 -20.47 -19.61
C LEU A 14 -12.13 -21.30 -18.75
N ALA A 15 -11.80 -21.53 -17.48
CA ALA A 15 -12.62 -22.31 -16.55
C ALA A 15 -13.98 -21.66 -16.29
N ALA A 16 -14.02 -20.33 -16.11
CA ALA A 16 -15.26 -19.59 -15.89
C ALA A 16 -16.09 -19.35 -17.17
N GLY A 17 -15.58 -19.68 -18.36
CA GLY A 17 -16.25 -19.44 -19.65
C GLY A 17 -16.47 -17.95 -19.95
N VAL A 18 -15.49 -17.09 -19.62
CA VAL A 18 -15.57 -15.63 -19.82
C VAL A 18 -14.26 -15.10 -20.43
N SER A 19 -14.26 -13.82 -20.82
CA SER A 19 -13.03 -13.17 -21.29
C SER A 19 -12.08 -12.82 -20.12
N VAL A 20 -10.79 -12.69 -20.42
CA VAL A 20 -9.78 -12.23 -19.43
C VAL A 20 -10.13 -10.84 -18.89
N SER A 21 -10.70 -9.96 -19.72
CA SER A 21 -11.18 -8.65 -19.27
C SER A 21 -12.31 -8.76 -18.26
N THR A 22 -13.23 -9.71 -18.43
CA THR A 22 -14.30 -9.98 -17.46
C THR A 22 -13.72 -10.45 -16.12
N VAL A 23 -12.78 -11.39 -16.13
CA VAL A 23 -12.09 -11.81 -14.89
C VAL A 23 -11.39 -10.63 -14.24
N SER A 24 -10.70 -9.78 -15.01
CA SER A 24 -10.04 -8.57 -14.46
C SER A 24 -11.02 -7.60 -13.82
N LEU A 25 -12.21 -7.41 -14.39
CA LEU A 25 -13.26 -6.56 -13.81
C LEU A 25 -13.80 -7.14 -12.50
N VAL A 26 -14.04 -8.46 -12.43
CA VAL A 26 -14.45 -9.13 -11.18
C VAL A 26 -13.38 -8.96 -10.11
N LEU A 27 -12.11 -9.24 -10.43
CA LEU A 27 -10.98 -9.11 -9.50
C LEU A 27 -10.73 -7.69 -9.00
N SER A 28 -11.08 -6.67 -9.80
CA SER A 28 -10.90 -5.27 -9.44
C SER A 28 -12.09 -4.66 -8.71
N GLY A 29 -13.24 -5.35 -8.70
CA GLY A 29 -14.51 -4.81 -8.20
C GLY A 29 -15.04 -3.62 -9.01
N LYS A 30 -14.47 -3.39 -10.21
CA LYS A 30 -14.83 -2.28 -11.10
C LYS A 30 -15.73 -2.76 -12.24
N GLY A 31 -16.71 -1.94 -12.60
CA GLY A 31 -17.62 -2.23 -13.73
C GLY A 31 -18.90 -2.97 -13.32
N ARG A 32 -19.85 -3.04 -14.28
CA ARG A 32 -21.12 -3.77 -14.11
C ARG A 32 -20.92 -5.21 -14.56
N ILE A 33 -20.78 -6.11 -13.60
CA ILE A 33 -20.76 -7.56 -13.83
C ILE A 33 -22.01 -8.16 -13.19
N SER A 34 -22.72 -9.05 -13.90
CA SER A 34 -23.87 -9.75 -13.32
C SER A 34 -23.41 -10.63 -12.14
N THR A 35 -24.24 -10.78 -11.12
CA THR A 35 -23.99 -11.62 -9.96
C THR A 35 -23.59 -13.04 -10.39
N ALA A 36 -24.34 -13.64 -11.31
CA ALA A 36 -24.06 -14.99 -11.82
C ALA A 36 -22.70 -15.10 -12.50
N THR A 37 -22.21 -14.06 -13.20
CA THR A 37 -20.88 -14.05 -13.80
C THR A 37 -19.80 -13.91 -12.73
N GLY A 38 -20.01 -13.07 -11.73
CA GLY A 38 -19.13 -12.93 -10.59
C GLY A 38 -18.95 -14.24 -9.82
N GLU A 39 -20.04 -14.93 -9.53
CA GLU A 39 -20.03 -16.22 -8.84
C GLU A 39 -19.26 -17.29 -9.62
N ARG A 40 -19.46 -17.40 -10.93
CA ARG A 40 -18.70 -18.36 -11.78
C ARG A 40 -17.20 -18.07 -11.77
N VAL A 41 -16.82 -16.79 -11.84
CA VAL A 41 -15.40 -16.40 -11.81
C VAL A 41 -14.79 -16.72 -10.43
N ASN A 42 -15.49 -16.41 -9.35
CA ASN A 42 -15.01 -16.69 -7.99
C ASN A 42 -14.87 -18.20 -7.74
N ALA A 43 -15.85 -19.01 -8.18
CA ALA A 43 -15.76 -20.46 -8.09
C ALA A 43 -14.53 -21.00 -8.86
N ALA A 44 -14.27 -20.51 -10.07
CA ALA A 44 -13.09 -20.90 -10.84
C ALA A 44 -11.77 -20.49 -10.17
N ILE A 45 -11.73 -19.32 -9.52
CA ILE A 45 -10.57 -18.86 -8.74
C ILE A 45 -10.28 -19.81 -7.58
N GLU A 46 -11.30 -20.19 -6.83
CA GLU A 46 -11.18 -21.11 -5.69
C GLU A 46 -10.75 -22.51 -6.15
N GLU A 47 -11.43 -23.07 -7.17
CA GLU A 47 -11.14 -24.41 -7.69
C GLU A 47 -9.71 -24.53 -8.22
N LEU A 48 -9.23 -23.52 -8.95
CA LEU A 48 -7.88 -23.52 -9.52
C LEU A 48 -6.80 -23.09 -8.51
N GLY A 49 -7.15 -22.57 -7.36
CA GLY A 49 -6.20 -21.98 -6.42
C GLY A 49 -5.48 -20.75 -7.02
N PHE A 50 -6.18 -19.96 -7.84
CA PHE A 50 -5.57 -18.78 -8.47
C PHE A 50 -5.24 -17.71 -7.46
N VAL A 51 -3.97 -17.32 -7.39
CA VAL A 51 -3.50 -16.18 -6.60
C VAL A 51 -3.25 -14.99 -7.51
N ARG A 52 -3.99 -13.91 -7.29
CA ARG A 52 -3.84 -12.67 -8.06
C ARG A 52 -2.43 -12.09 -7.91
N ASN A 53 -1.71 -11.93 -9.02
CA ASN A 53 -0.45 -11.21 -9.04
C ASN A 53 -0.74 -9.69 -9.12
N ARG A 54 -0.72 -9.02 -7.96
CA ARG A 54 -0.96 -7.57 -7.85
C ARG A 54 0.12 -6.75 -8.57
N GLN A 55 1.38 -7.21 -8.57
CA GLN A 55 2.47 -6.54 -9.30
C GLN A 55 2.23 -6.52 -10.81
N ALA A 56 1.77 -7.63 -11.38
CA ALA A 56 1.40 -7.67 -12.80
C ALA A 56 0.17 -6.79 -13.12
N SER A 57 -0.68 -6.50 -12.15
CA SER A 57 -1.80 -5.56 -12.30
C SER A 57 -1.31 -4.11 -12.29
N ALA A 58 -0.38 -3.77 -11.41
CA ALA A 58 0.24 -2.45 -11.32
C ALA A 58 0.99 -2.06 -12.61
N LEU A 59 1.72 -3.01 -13.21
CA LEU A 59 2.41 -2.82 -14.49
C LEU A 59 1.49 -2.45 -15.68
N ARG A 60 0.20 -2.72 -15.57
CA ARG A 60 -0.82 -2.37 -16.59
C ARG A 60 -1.60 -1.09 -16.24
N GLY A 61 -1.01 -0.20 -15.44
CA GLY A 61 -1.63 1.06 -15.01
C GLY A 61 -2.67 0.91 -13.90
N GLY A 62 -2.70 -0.25 -13.22
CA GLY A 62 -3.52 -0.48 -12.02
C GLY A 62 -2.78 -0.16 -10.73
N GLN A 63 -3.54 -0.02 -9.63
CA GLN A 63 -2.97 0.10 -8.29
C GLN A 63 -2.44 -1.25 -7.81
N SER A 64 -1.31 -1.22 -7.09
CA SER A 64 -0.72 -2.41 -6.45
C SER A 64 -1.56 -2.87 -5.24
N GLY A 65 -2.27 -1.94 -4.61
CA GLY A 65 -2.94 -2.11 -3.33
C GLY A 65 -1.95 -2.17 -2.16
N VAL A 66 -0.72 -1.69 -2.35
CA VAL A 66 0.32 -1.68 -1.32
C VAL A 66 0.65 -0.25 -0.93
N ILE A 67 0.65 0.04 0.37
CA ILE A 67 1.08 1.31 0.93
C ILE A 67 2.42 1.09 1.63
N GLY A 68 3.40 1.93 1.33
CA GLY A 68 4.67 1.94 2.05
C GLY A 68 4.52 2.66 3.40
N LEU A 69 5.12 2.12 4.45
CA LEU A 69 5.18 2.75 5.76
C LEU A 69 6.65 2.77 6.23
N ILE A 70 7.19 3.96 6.43
CA ILE A 70 8.52 4.12 7.02
C ILE A 70 8.33 4.63 8.45
N VAL A 71 8.78 3.85 9.44
CA VAL A 71 8.64 4.17 10.86
C VAL A 71 10.02 4.39 11.48
N ARG A 72 10.16 5.50 12.22
CA ARG A 72 11.42 5.87 12.86
C ARG A 72 11.91 4.86 13.90
N ASP A 73 11.02 4.45 14.78
CA ASP A 73 11.37 3.60 15.93
C ASP A 73 10.22 2.65 16.26
N LEU A 74 10.38 1.40 15.90
CA LEU A 74 9.38 0.35 16.18
C LEU A 74 9.39 -0.09 17.66
N SER A 75 10.41 0.28 18.44
CA SER A 75 10.47 -0.04 19.88
C SER A 75 9.68 0.93 20.74
N ALA A 76 9.36 2.13 20.22
CA ALA A 76 8.58 3.12 20.95
C ALA A 76 7.08 2.79 20.84
N PRO A 77 6.36 2.70 21.99
CA PRO A 77 4.94 2.28 22.00
C PRO A 77 4.05 3.10 21.09
N PHE A 78 4.26 4.42 21.01
CA PHE A 78 3.51 5.31 20.13
C PHE A 78 3.58 4.86 18.66
N TYR A 79 4.76 4.52 18.16
CA TYR A 79 4.88 4.08 16.75
C TYR A 79 4.38 2.66 16.53
N ALA A 80 4.44 1.81 17.54
CA ALA A 80 3.85 0.48 17.49
C ALA A 80 2.32 0.57 17.34
N GLU A 81 1.66 1.38 18.17
CA GLU A 81 0.21 1.61 18.11
C GLU A 81 -0.21 2.28 16.79
N LEU A 82 0.53 3.30 16.34
CA LEU A 82 0.28 3.94 15.04
C LEU A 82 0.38 2.94 13.89
N THR A 83 1.42 2.09 13.91
CA THR A 83 1.61 1.05 12.90
C THR A 83 0.45 0.05 12.90
N ALA A 84 0.03 -0.42 14.07
CA ALA A 84 -1.09 -1.35 14.21
C ALA A 84 -2.39 -0.74 13.67
N GLY A 85 -2.77 0.44 14.13
CA GLY A 85 -4.00 1.10 13.70
C GLY A 85 -4.01 1.43 12.21
N LEU A 86 -2.87 1.89 11.65
CA LEU A 86 -2.77 2.13 10.20
C LEU A 86 -2.91 0.83 9.40
N THR A 87 -2.27 -0.25 9.86
CA THR A 87 -2.33 -1.56 9.20
C THR A 87 -3.75 -2.09 9.18
N GLU A 88 -4.43 -2.10 10.33
CA GLU A 88 -5.83 -2.52 10.44
C GLU A 88 -6.76 -1.71 9.52
N ALA A 89 -6.62 -0.39 9.50
CA ALA A 89 -7.45 0.48 8.67
C ALA A 89 -7.23 0.25 7.16
N LEU A 90 -5.99 -0.04 6.75
CA LEU A 90 -5.67 -0.34 5.36
C LEU A 90 -6.10 -1.75 4.94
N GLU A 91 -5.94 -2.74 5.81
CA GLU A 91 -6.40 -4.12 5.59
C GLU A 91 -7.91 -4.18 5.44
N ALA A 92 -8.67 -3.43 6.24
CA ALA A 92 -10.11 -3.30 6.08
C ALA A 92 -10.54 -2.79 4.70
N GLN A 93 -9.66 -2.07 3.99
CA GLN A 93 -9.84 -1.61 2.61
C GLN A 93 -9.22 -2.56 1.56
N GLY A 94 -8.76 -3.75 1.98
CA GLY A 94 -8.08 -4.71 1.11
C GLY A 94 -6.69 -4.27 0.63
N ARG A 95 -6.05 -3.33 1.34
CA ARG A 95 -4.69 -2.86 1.07
C ARG A 95 -3.69 -3.59 1.97
N MET A 96 -2.44 -3.65 1.54
CA MET A 96 -1.32 -4.20 2.31
C MET A 96 -0.35 -3.10 2.71
N VAL A 97 0.33 -3.29 3.83
CA VAL A 97 1.39 -2.38 4.28
C VAL A 97 2.75 -3.01 4.04
N PHE A 98 3.65 -2.26 3.40
CA PHE A 98 5.06 -2.60 3.28
C PHE A 98 5.86 -1.75 4.28
N LEU A 99 6.21 -2.36 5.42
CA LEU A 99 6.84 -1.68 6.53
C LEU A 99 8.36 -1.67 6.40
N LEU A 100 8.97 -0.49 6.54
CA LEU A 100 10.42 -0.30 6.67
C LEU A 100 10.75 0.50 7.93
N HIS A 101 11.82 0.09 8.61
CA HIS A 101 12.38 0.85 9.73
C HIS A 101 13.18 2.05 9.21
N GLY A 102 12.83 3.28 9.60
CA GLY A 102 13.41 4.53 9.12
C GLY A 102 14.82 4.84 9.60
N GLY A 103 15.27 4.19 10.68
CA GLY A 103 16.53 4.52 11.35
C GLY A 103 16.40 5.77 12.24
N LYS A 104 17.27 5.88 13.25
CA LYS A 104 17.20 6.95 14.25
C LYS A 104 17.53 8.32 13.67
N ASP A 105 18.43 8.38 12.71
CA ASP A 105 19.06 9.62 12.24
C ASP A 105 18.58 10.10 10.87
N GLY A 106 17.69 9.37 10.23
CA GLY A 106 17.11 9.75 8.92
C GLY A 106 18.07 9.62 7.74
N GLU A 107 19.35 9.28 7.96
CA GLU A 107 20.36 9.17 6.90
C GLU A 107 19.99 8.17 5.80
N GLN A 108 19.21 7.16 6.13
CA GLN A 108 18.79 6.13 5.18
C GLN A 108 17.37 6.34 4.63
N LEU A 109 16.73 7.46 4.97
CA LEU A 109 15.33 7.68 4.64
C LEU A 109 15.11 7.70 3.11
N ALA A 110 15.94 8.44 2.38
CA ALA A 110 15.86 8.51 0.92
C ALA A 110 16.09 7.15 0.25
N GLN A 111 17.04 6.36 0.75
CA GLN A 111 17.29 5.00 0.26
C GLN A 111 16.08 4.09 0.49
N ARG A 112 15.47 4.13 1.67
CA ARG A 112 14.29 3.33 2.02
C ARG A 112 13.07 3.75 1.25
N PHE A 113 12.89 5.05 1.06
CA PHE A 113 11.85 5.58 0.20
C PHE A 113 12.02 5.06 -1.24
N SER A 114 13.24 5.11 -1.78
CA SER A 114 13.56 4.55 -3.11
C SER A 114 13.24 3.07 -3.21
N LEU A 115 13.51 2.27 -2.16
CA LEU A 115 13.15 0.86 -2.12
C LEU A 115 11.64 0.65 -2.24
N LEU A 116 10.82 1.45 -1.54
CA LEU A 116 9.36 1.39 -1.64
C LEU A 116 8.88 1.75 -3.04
N LEU A 117 9.42 2.80 -3.64
CA LEU A 117 9.09 3.19 -5.01
C LEU A 117 9.37 2.06 -6.01
N ASN A 118 10.51 1.38 -5.86
CA ASN A 118 10.90 0.26 -6.70
C ASN A 118 9.98 -0.97 -6.51
N GLN A 119 9.32 -1.09 -5.36
CA GLN A 119 8.31 -2.13 -5.13
C GLN A 119 6.93 -1.76 -5.71
N GLY A 120 6.78 -0.56 -6.27
CA GLY A 120 5.54 -0.12 -6.89
C GLY A 120 4.41 0.11 -5.89
N VAL A 121 4.71 0.71 -4.73
CA VAL A 121 3.68 1.12 -3.77
C VAL A 121 2.79 2.23 -4.34
N ASP A 122 1.54 2.28 -3.92
CA ASP A 122 0.55 3.29 -4.37
C ASP A 122 0.68 4.62 -3.63
N GLY A 123 1.38 4.63 -2.49
CA GLY A 123 1.62 5.80 -1.65
C GLY A 123 2.55 5.45 -0.50
N VAL A 124 3.08 6.46 0.20
CA VAL A 124 3.99 6.27 1.32
C VAL A 124 3.57 7.11 2.52
N VAL A 125 3.53 6.48 3.69
CA VAL A 125 3.40 7.15 4.99
C VAL A 125 4.76 7.15 5.68
N ILE A 126 5.20 8.30 6.17
CA ILE A 126 6.45 8.49 6.90
C ILE A 126 6.14 8.91 8.33
N ALA A 127 6.39 8.01 9.29
CA ALA A 127 6.09 8.21 10.69
C ALA A 127 7.34 8.54 11.50
N GLY A 128 7.44 9.79 11.96
CA GLY A 128 8.46 10.27 12.89
C GLY A 128 9.88 10.36 12.34
N ALA A 129 10.09 10.22 11.03
CA ALA A 129 11.43 10.33 10.45
C ALA A 129 11.96 11.77 10.54
N ALA A 130 13.24 11.89 10.89
CA ALA A 130 14.01 13.12 10.73
C ALA A 130 14.84 13.01 9.45
N GLY A 131 14.90 14.04 8.64
CA GLY A 131 15.72 14.04 7.42
C GLY A 131 15.29 15.15 6.46
N SER A 132 16.09 15.39 5.43
CA SER A 132 15.77 16.34 4.38
C SER A 132 14.53 15.86 3.61
N SER A 133 13.45 16.58 3.77
CA SER A 133 12.17 16.28 3.11
C SER A 133 12.18 16.67 1.62
N ASP A 134 13.09 17.55 1.19
CA ASP A 134 13.12 18.07 -0.18
C ASP A 134 13.48 17.00 -1.22
N ASP A 135 14.46 16.14 -0.90
CA ASP A 135 14.81 15.02 -1.78
C ASP A 135 13.68 14.00 -1.89
N LEU A 136 13.01 13.71 -0.77
CA LEU A 136 11.87 12.79 -0.76
C LEU A 136 10.70 13.35 -1.54
N ARG A 137 10.41 14.63 -1.38
CA ARG A 137 9.36 15.32 -2.11
C ARG A 137 9.64 15.27 -3.61
N ARG A 138 10.83 15.64 -4.05
CA ARG A 138 11.22 15.56 -5.47
C ARG A 138 11.06 14.13 -6.02
N MET A 139 11.53 13.12 -5.30
CA MET A 139 11.40 11.72 -5.71
C MET A 139 9.92 11.29 -5.81
N ALA A 140 9.08 11.75 -4.89
CA ALA A 140 7.65 11.47 -4.88
C ALA A 140 6.94 12.13 -6.07
N GLU A 141 7.23 13.41 -6.31
CA GLU A 141 6.68 14.19 -7.43
C GLU A 141 7.07 13.60 -8.79
N GLU A 142 8.35 13.26 -9.00
CA GLU A 142 8.84 12.62 -10.21
C GLU A 142 8.15 11.29 -10.53
N LYS A 143 7.72 10.57 -9.51
CA LYS A 143 7.04 9.27 -9.62
C LYS A 143 5.51 9.37 -9.53
N GLY A 144 4.96 10.55 -9.20
CA GLY A 144 3.54 10.74 -8.98
C GLY A 144 2.99 9.91 -7.81
N ILE A 145 3.79 9.71 -6.76
CA ILE A 145 3.44 8.91 -5.58
C ILE A 145 3.05 9.85 -4.43
N PRO A 146 1.83 9.76 -3.87
CA PRO A 146 1.43 10.56 -2.72
C PRO A 146 2.23 10.17 -1.47
N VAL A 147 2.63 11.18 -0.70
CA VAL A 147 3.35 11.02 0.57
C VAL A 147 2.62 11.75 1.69
N ILE A 148 2.46 11.08 2.83
CA ILE A 148 1.87 11.63 4.04
C ILE A 148 2.88 11.54 5.17
N PHE A 149 3.07 12.62 5.92
CA PHE A 149 3.85 12.62 7.15
C PHE A 149 2.94 12.41 8.35
N ALA A 150 3.28 11.45 9.23
CA ALA A 150 2.55 11.15 10.45
C ALA A 150 3.41 11.44 11.69
N SER A 151 2.77 11.96 12.75
CA SER A 151 3.32 12.26 14.09
C SER A 151 4.25 13.46 14.23
N ARG A 152 4.98 13.89 13.21
CA ARG A 152 5.77 15.11 13.23
C ARG A 152 5.26 16.09 12.19
N ALA A 153 5.28 17.37 12.50
CA ALA A 153 5.09 18.40 11.51
C ALA A 153 6.22 18.29 10.47
N SER A 154 5.87 18.17 9.22
CA SER A 154 6.79 18.53 8.16
C SER A 154 7.02 20.05 8.25
N TYR A 155 8.23 20.50 8.05
CA TYR A 155 8.51 21.92 7.87
C TYR A 155 8.18 22.39 6.44
N LEU A 156 7.60 21.52 5.62
CA LEU A 156 7.18 21.80 4.26
C LEU A 156 5.70 22.17 4.25
N ASP A 157 5.38 23.32 3.71
CA ASP A 157 4.01 23.86 3.65
C ASP A 157 3.09 23.08 2.71
N ASP A 158 3.64 22.26 1.81
CA ASP A 158 2.91 21.59 0.72
C ASP A 158 2.81 20.06 0.88
N VAL A 159 2.95 19.54 2.10
CA VAL A 159 2.88 18.08 2.35
C VAL A 159 1.78 17.73 3.33
N ASP A 160 0.96 16.77 2.96
CA ASP A 160 -0.09 16.27 3.84
C ASP A 160 0.50 15.73 5.15
N THR A 161 0.03 16.25 6.27
CA THR A 161 0.52 15.90 7.60
C THR A 161 -0.61 15.52 8.53
N VAL A 162 -0.47 14.39 9.22
CA VAL A 162 -1.35 13.95 10.30
C VAL A 162 -0.57 13.96 11.60
N ARG A 163 -1.04 14.69 12.60
CA ARG A 163 -0.38 14.81 13.92
C ARG A 163 -1.38 14.90 15.05
N PRO A 164 -1.00 14.47 16.29
CA PRO A 164 -1.80 14.73 17.48
C PRO A 164 -1.86 16.25 17.75
N ASP A 165 -2.99 16.71 18.28
CA ASP A 165 -3.11 18.07 18.81
C ASP A 165 -2.46 18.14 20.21
N ASN A 166 -1.15 18.38 20.22
CA ASN A 166 -0.38 18.45 21.45
C ASN A 166 -0.74 19.67 22.31
N MET A 167 -1.29 20.74 21.72
CA MET A 167 -1.76 21.92 22.47
C MET A 167 -3.01 21.57 23.26
N GLN A 168 -3.99 20.93 22.60
CA GLN A 168 -5.20 20.47 23.29
C GLN A 168 -4.87 19.43 24.37
N ALA A 169 -3.97 18.49 24.07
CA ALA A 169 -3.54 17.48 25.04
C ALA A 169 -2.89 18.12 26.28
N ALA A 170 -2.02 19.13 26.10
CA ALA A 170 -1.40 19.85 27.21
C ALA A 170 -2.44 20.63 28.05
N GLN A 171 -3.44 21.25 27.42
CA GLN A 171 -4.52 21.96 28.11
C GLN A 171 -5.42 21.03 28.92
N LEU A 172 -5.59 19.79 28.52
CA LEU A 172 -6.39 18.79 29.23
C LEU A 172 -5.66 18.19 30.44
N LEU A 173 -4.33 18.40 30.56
CA LEU A 173 -3.50 17.91 31.66
C LEU A 173 -3.26 18.95 32.76
N THR A 174 -3.65 20.20 32.54
CA THR A 174 -3.55 21.31 33.48
C THR A 174 -4.90 21.67 34.08
#